data_fa6d6cac74978f62ce76af6614304dd3
#
_entry.id   fa6d6cac74978f62ce76af6614304dd3
#
_cell.length_a   1.000
_cell.length_b   1.000
_cell.length_c   1.000
_cell.angle_alpha   90.00
_cell.angle_beta   90.00
_cell.angle_gamma   90.00
#
_symmetry.space_group_name_H-M   'P 1'
#
loop_
_entity.id
_entity.type
_entity.pdbx_description
1 polymer ?
#
loop_
_entity_poly.entity_id
_entity_poly.type
_entity_poly.pdbx_seq_one_letter_code
_entity_poly.pdbx_strand_id
1 'polypeptide(L)'
;VSEALDHEKLDVYKLELSFISWVTALIQEAKKARDVSVAEVSDQLDRSSLSSLLNTAEGNGKRQRHLRARYFDDARGSATESAACLDAIVAKGAGSPERIQAGKDMLLRIVQMLTKMVERFSNNVSEGEETYNTTNATAEDEDDDEDEDDSKARSQ
;
A
#
# COMPACT_ATOMS: atom_id res chain seq x y z
N VAL A 1 -15.47 6.56 -29.20
CA VAL A 1 -15.38 6.51 -27.73
C VAL A 1 -14.11 5.75 -27.38
N SER A 2 -13.11 6.44 -26.85
CA SER A 2 -11.88 5.79 -26.37
C SER A 2 -12.23 4.91 -25.18
N GLU A 3 -11.95 3.60 -25.28
CA GLU A 3 -12.04 2.71 -24.13
C GLU A 3 -10.94 3.07 -23.12
N ALA A 4 -11.34 3.41 -21.89
CA ALA A 4 -10.42 3.70 -20.79
C ALA A 4 -9.89 2.39 -20.19
N LEU A 5 -8.62 2.39 -19.77
CA LEU A 5 -8.07 1.29 -18.99
C LEU A 5 -8.78 1.19 -17.63
N ASP A 6 -8.84 0.00 -17.04
CA ASP A 6 -9.64 -0.22 -15.83
C ASP A 6 -9.23 0.66 -14.64
N HIS A 7 -7.94 0.90 -14.44
CA HIS A 7 -7.46 1.77 -13.36
C HIS A 7 -7.87 3.23 -13.55
N GLU A 8 -8.04 3.70 -14.79
CA GLU A 8 -8.48 5.07 -15.09
C GLU A 8 -9.92 5.35 -14.61
N LYS A 9 -10.70 4.31 -14.39
CA LYS A 9 -12.08 4.38 -13.87
C LYS A 9 -12.14 4.52 -12.35
N LEU A 10 -11.05 4.22 -11.63
CA LEU A 10 -11.00 4.27 -10.18
C LEU A 10 -11.01 5.72 -9.67
N ASP A 11 -11.91 6.02 -8.74
CA ASP A 11 -12.00 7.35 -8.12
C ASP A 11 -10.71 7.72 -7.38
N VAL A 12 -10.10 6.75 -6.71
CA VAL A 12 -8.81 6.97 -6.03
C VAL A 12 -7.71 7.35 -7.01
N TYR A 13 -7.63 6.69 -8.16
CA TYR A 13 -6.65 7.02 -9.21
C TYR A 13 -6.82 8.45 -9.73
N LYS A 14 -8.06 8.86 -10.01
CA LYS A 14 -8.37 10.23 -10.43
C LYS A 14 -7.98 11.27 -9.38
N LEU A 15 -8.20 10.95 -8.10
CA LEU A 15 -7.81 11.83 -7.00
C LEU A 15 -6.30 11.90 -6.82
N GLU A 16 -5.58 10.79 -7.01
CA GLU A 16 -4.11 10.76 -7.01
C GLU A 16 -3.51 11.60 -8.14
N LEU A 17 -4.11 11.59 -9.33
CA LEU A 17 -3.71 12.49 -10.43
C LEU A 17 -3.91 13.95 -10.06
N SER A 18 -5.03 14.31 -9.44
CA SER A 18 -5.29 15.66 -8.95
C SER A 18 -4.28 16.07 -7.88
N PHE A 19 -3.93 15.15 -6.99
CA PHE A 19 -2.91 15.39 -5.96
C PHE A 19 -1.53 15.62 -6.57
N ILE A 20 -1.10 14.83 -7.56
CA ILE A 20 0.17 15.03 -8.26
C ILE A 20 0.22 16.41 -8.94
N SER A 21 -0.86 16.82 -9.58
CA SER A 21 -0.98 18.14 -10.19
C SER A 21 -0.81 19.27 -9.16
N TRP A 22 -1.45 19.14 -8.01
CA TRP A 22 -1.35 20.06 -6.88
C TRP A 22 0.08 20.08 -6.29
N VAL A 23 0.71 18.91 -6.11
CA VAL A 23 2.10 18.76 -5.63
C VAL A 23 3.08 19.48 -6.57
N THR A 24 2.90 19.33 -7.87
CA THR A 24 3.76 19.99 -8.87
C THR A 24 3.76 21.51 -8.70
N ALA A 25 2.59 22.10 -8.49
CA ALA A 25 2.47 23.53 -8.22
C ALA A 25 3.13 23.92 -6.89
N LEU A 26 2.93 23.14 -5.82
CA LEU A 26 3.54 23.38 -4.51
C LEU A 26 5.09 23.35 -4.59
N ILE A 27 5.64 22.35 -5.27
CA ILE A 27 7.11 22.22 -5.44
C ILE A 27 7.68 23.41 -6.22
N GLN A 28 7.00 23.86 -7.25
CA GLN A 28 7.41 25.04 -8.00
C GLN A 28 7.42 26.32 -7.14
N GLU A 29 6.42 26.49 -6.27
CA GLU A 29 6.38 27.59 -5.31
C GLU A 29 7.53 27.52 -4.31
N ALA A 30 7.77 26.32 -3.73
CA ALA A 30 8.86 26.10 -2.77
C ALA A 30 10.25 26.36 -3.36
N LYS A 31 10.47 26.02 -4.63
CA LYS A 31 11.75 26.29 -5.34
C LYS A 31 12.02 27.80 -5.57
N LYS A 32 10.98 28.62 -5.57
CA LYS A 32 11.12 30.08 -5.68
C LYS A 32 11.53 30.74 -4.38
N ALA A 33 11.28 30.10 -3.25
CA ALA A 33 11.68 30.57 -1.92
C ALA A 33 13.17 30.21 -1.70
N ARG A 34 14.09 31.05 -2.15
CA ARG A 34 15.54 30.78 -2.23
C ARG A 34 16.26 30.55 -0.92
N ASP A 35 15.67 30.91 0.22
CA ASP A 35 16.35 30.94 1.52
C ASP A 35 16.19 29.65 2.34
N VAL A 36 15.42 28.66 1.86
CA VAL A 36 15.14 27.42 2.59
C VAL A 36 15.49 26.22 1.74
N SER A 37 16.32 25.32 2.27
CA SER A 37 16.63 24.05 1.60
C SER A 37 15.45 23.09 1.73
N VAL A 38 14.66 22.99 0.66
CA VAL A 38 13.50 22.07 0.55
C VAL A 38 13.69 21.04 -0.57
N ALA A 39 14.86 21.01 -1.19
CA ALA A 39 15.11 20.13 -2.34
C ALA A 39 14.85 18.66 -1.99
N GLU A 40 15.39 18.18 -0.88
CA GLU A 40 15.24 16.79 -0.45
C GLU A 40 13.77 16.41 -0.17
N VAL A 41 13.05 17.23 0.60
CA VAL A 41 11.64 16.95 0.90
C VAL A 41 10.75 17.09 -0.34
N SER A 42 11.07 18.00 -1.24
CA SER A 42 10.37 18.15 -2.53
C SER A 42 10.57 16.94 -3.43
N ASP A 43 11.79 16.43 -3.52
CA ASP A 43 12.11 15.22 -4.29
C ASP A 43 11.42 13.99 -3.69
N GLN A 44 11.35 13.89 -2.37
CA GLN A 44 10.67 12.80 -1.69
C GLN A 44 9.15 12.88 -1.89
N LEU A 45 8.57 14.07 -1.82
CA LEU A 45 7.14 14.29 -2.09
C LEU A 45 6.78 13.95 -3.55
N ASP A 46 7.61 14.35 -4.49
CA ASP A 46 7.41 14.02 -5.91
C ASP A 46 7.42 12.50 -6.12
N ARG A 47 8.40 11.81 -5.56
CA ARG A 47 8.50 10.35 -5.64
C ARG A 47 7.36 9.62 -4.95
N SER A 48 6.99 10.01 -3.73
CA SER A 48 5.94 9.34 -2.97
C SER A 48 4.55 9.54 -3.59
N SER A 49 4.26 10.72 -4.11
CA SER A 49 3.00 10.98 -4.80
C SER A 49 2.86 10.14 -6.07
N LEU A 50 3.93 10.03 -6.86
CA LEU A 50 3.97 9.17 -8.04
C LEU A 50 3.89 7.68 -7.66
N SER A 51 4.57 7.25 -6.61
CA SER A 51 4.55 5.88 -6.11
C SER A 51 3.14 5.44 -5.69
N SER A 52 2.38 6.30 -5.02
CA SER A 52 0.97 6.04 -4.69
C SER A 52 0.16 5.73 -5.95
N LEU A 53 0.23 6.58 -6.95
CA LEU A 53 -0.48 6.41 -8.22
C LEU A 53 -0.12 5.10 -8.93
N LEU A 54 1.18 4.83 -9.07
CA LEU A 54 1.67 3.67 -9.81
C LEU A 54 1.30 2.35 -9.11
N ASN A 55 1.39 2.28 -7.77
CA ASN A 55 0.98 1.11 -7.01
C ASN A 55 -0.54 0.87 -7.09
N THR A 56 -1.35 1.93 -7.09
CA THR A 56 -2.79 1.81 -7.31
C THR A 56 -3.10 1.21 -8.69
N ALA A 57 -2.50 1.71 -9.74
CA ALA A 57 -2.69 1.19 -11.09
C ALA A 57 -2.22 -0.26 -11.22
N GLU A 58 -1.04 -0.57 -10.68
CA GLU A 58 -0.48 -1.92 -10.72
C GLU A 58 -1.32 -2.92 -9.93
N GLY A 59 -1.76 -2.54 -8.71
CA GLY A 59 -2.65 -3.36 -7.89
C GLY A 59 -3.97 -3.69 -8.60
N ASN A 60 -4.56 -2.70 -9.26
CA ASN A 60 -5.78 -2.91 -10.04
C ASN A 60 -5.58 -3.88 -11.22
N GLY A 61 -4.38 -3.94 -11.78
CA GLY A 61 -4.02 -4.85 -12.86
C GLY A 61 -3.71 -6.29 -12.42
N LYS A 62 -3.52 -6.55 -11.13
CA LYS A 62 -3.22 -7.90 -10.63
C LYS A 62 -4.48 -8.78 -10.63
N ARG A 63 -4.32 -10.05 -11.02
CA ARG A 63 -5.41 -11.04 -11.00
C ARG A 63 -5.64 -11.63 -9.63
N GLN A 64 -4.57 -11.87 -8.87
CA GLN A 64 -4.62 -12.48 -7.54
C GLN A 64 -4.99 -11.44 -6.48
N ARG A 65 -5.98 -11.76 -5.65
CA ARG A 65 -6.52 -10.83 -4.65
C ARG A 65 -5.47 -10.37 -3.64
N HIS A 66 -4.65 -11.27 -3.13
CA HIS A 66 -3.60 -10.93 -2.17
C HIS A 66 -2.54 -9.99 -2.75
N LEU A 67 -2.23 -10.08 -4.04
CA LEU A 67 -1.34 -9.14 -4.72
C LEU A 67 -2.01 -7.77 -4.89
N ARG A 68 -3.31 -7.74 -5.20
CA ARG A 68 -4.06 -6.47 -5.22
C ARG A 68 -3.99 -5.77 -3.87
N ALA A 69 -4.30 -6.50 -2.78
CA ALA A 69 -4.23 -5.97 -1.42
C ALA A 69 -2.84 -5.41 -1.09
N ARG A 70 -1.78 -6.13 -1.44
CA ARG A 70 -0.40 -5.70 -1.21
C ARG A 70 -0.06 -4.40 -1.93
N TYR A 71 -0.37 -4.29 -3.23
CA TYR A 71 -0.08 -3.07 -4.00
C TYR A 71 -0.92 -1.87 -3.52
N PHE A 72 -2.18 -2.08 -3.13
CA PHE A 72 -3.00 -1.02 -2.54
C PHE A 72 -2.48 -0.59 -1.16
N ASP A 73 -1.92 -1.50 -0.38
CA ASP A 73 -1.26 -1.16 0.89
C ASP A 73 0.03 -0.37 0.67
N ASP A 74 0.84 -0.74 -0.33
CA ASP A 74 2.02 0.01 -0.74
C ASP A 74 1.63 1.43 -1.23
N ALA A 75 0.56 1.56 -2.00
CA ALA A 75 0.01 2.85 -2.42
C ALA A 75 -0.42 3.70 -1.22
N ARG A 76 -1.10 3.11 -0.25
CA ARG A 76 -1.51 3.76 1.00
C ARG A 76 -0.30 4.26 1.80
N GLY A 77 0.73 3.44 1.92
CA GLY A 77 1.99 3.82 2.55
C GLY A 77 2.64 5.03 1.88
N SER A 78 2.69 5.04 0.56
CA SER A 78 3.23 6.16 -0.22
C SER A 78 2.40 7.44 -0.07
N ALA A 79 1.08 7.34 0.00
CA ALA A 79 0.21 8.48 0.28
C ALA A 79 0.44 9.04 1.70
N THR A 80 0.63 8.17 2.69
CA THR A 80 0.97 8.56 4.07
C THR A 80 2.32 9.26 4.13
N GLU A 81 3.32 8.76 3.42
CA GLU A 81 4.64 9.39 3.29
C GLU A 81 4.53 10.79 2.66
N SER A 82 3.69 10.95 1.64
CA SER A 82 3.41 12.27 1.06
C SER A 82 2.84 13.25 2.08
N ALA A 83 1.94 12.80 2.96
CA ALA A 83 1.40 13.64 4.05
C ALA A 83 2.51 14.08 5.01
N ALA A 84 3.42 13.19 5.38
CA ALA A 84 4.59 13.53 6.21
C ALA A 84 5.51 14.55 5.54
N CYS A 85 5.69 14.44 4.21
CA CYS A 85 6.45 15.44 3.45
C CYS A 85 5.80 16.83 3.50
N LEU A 86 4.46 16.92 3.45
CA LEU A 86 3.75 18.18 3.60
C LEU A 86 3.97 18.80 4.98
N ASP A 87 3.93 18.00 6.04
CA ASP A 87 4.23 18.44 7.39
C ASP A 87 5.70 18.93 7.51
N ALA A 88 6.63 18.23 6.88
CA ALA A 88 8.03 18.64 6.84
C ALA A 88 8.25 19.98 6.11
N ILE A 89 7.52 20.23 5.02
CA ILE A 89 7.57 21.53 4.30
C ILE A 89 7.16 22.68 5.24
N VAL A 90 6.09 22.48 6.02
CA VAL A 90 5.66 23.47 7.03
C VAL A 90 6.71 23.65 8.11
N ALA A 91 7.24 22.57 8.66
CA ALA A 91 8.26 22.60 9.71
C ALA A 91 9.55 23.29 9.28
N LYS A 92 9.90 23.21 7.99
CA LYS A 92 11.04 23.90 7.36
C LYS A 92 10.76 25.37 7.03
N GLY A 93 9.52 25.84 7.22
CA GLY A 93 9.13 27.22 6.91
C GLY A 93 8.95 27.51 5.41
N ALA A 94 8.85 26.49 4.58
CA ALA A 94 8.70 26.62 3.13
C ALA A 94 7.25 26.61 2.63
N GLY A 95 6.29 26.48 3.52
CA GLY A 95 4.86 26.52 3.26
C GLY A 95 4.08 26.76 4.53
N SER A 96 2.91 27.40 4.43
CA SER A 96 2.01 27.59 5.57
C SER A 96 1.10 26.38 5.76
N PRO A 97 0.57 26.14 6.99
CA PRO A 97 -0.45 25.12 7.22
C PRO A 97 -1.67 25.27 6.29
N GLU A 98 -2.09 26.51 6.02
CA GLU A 98 -3.22 26.83 5.14
C GLU A 98 -2.93 26.41 3.69
N ARG A 99 -1.70 26.64 3.21
CA ARG A 99 -1.31 26.30 1.83
C ARG A 99 -1.32 24.79 1.59
N ILE A 100 -0.94 23.98 2.56
CA ILE A 100 -0.89 22.52 2.40
C ILE A 100 -2.21 21.82 2.68
N GLN A 101 -3.21 22.51 3.24
CA GLN A 101 -4.44 21.88 3.73
C GLN A 101 -5.19 21.14 2.62
N ALA A 102 -5.31 21.74 1.43
CA ALA A 102 -5.98 21.09 0.30
C ALA A 102 -5.32 19.77 -0.11
N GLY A 103 -4.00 19.70 -0.07
CA GLY A 103 -3.25 18.47 -0.32
C GLY A 103 -3.49 17.41 0.76
N LYS A 104 -3.51 17.81 2.02
CA LYS A 104 -3.81 16.91 3.15
C LYS A 104 -5.23 16.36 3.08
N ASP A 105 -6.21 17.18 2.68
CA ASP A 105 -7.58 16.73 2.49
C ASP A 105 -7.70 15.68 1.37
N MET A 106 -7.01 15.88 0.25
CA MET A 106 -6.93 14.87 -0.81
C MET A 106 -6.29 13.58 -0.32
N LEU A 107 -5.17 13.66 0.39
CA LEU A 107 -4.45 12.49 0.93
C LEU A 107 -5.31 11.72 1.95
N LEU A 108 -6.04 12.40 2.81
CA LEU A 108 -6.97 11.75 3.74
C LEU A 108 -7.99 10.88 2.99
N ARG A 109 -8.58 11.42 1.92
CA ARG A 109 -9.54 10.67 1.09
C ARG A 109 -8.87 9.51 0.36
N ILE A 110 -7.67 9.72 -0.20
CA ILE A 110 -6.89 8.68 -0.87
C ILE A 110 -6.61 7.52 0.11
N VAL A 111 -6.08 7.81 1.30
CA VAL A 111 -5.78 6.81 2.33
C VAL A 111 -7.05 6.06 2.77
N GLN A 112 -8.17 6.75 2.96
CA GLN A 112 -9.44 6.11 3.32
C GLN A 112 -9.94 5.16 2.22
N MET A 113 -9.87 5.56 0.96
CA MET A 113 -10.28 4.72 -0.18
C MET A 113 -9.36 3.50 -0.31
N LEU A 114 -8.04 3.69 -0.23
CA LEU A 114 -7.07 2.59 -0.30
C LEU A 114 -7.20 1.62 0.87
N THR A 115 -7.48 2.12 2.08
CA THR A 115 -7.75 1.26 3.25
C THR A 115 -8.92 0.32 2.99
N LYS A 116 -10.04 0.83 2.46
CA LYS A 116 -11.19 -0.01 2.11
C LYS A 116 -10.87 -1.03 1.01
N MET A 117 -10.04 -0.64 0.04
CA MET A 117 -9.60 -1.56 -1.02
C MET A 117 -8.70 -2.67 -0.47
N VAL A 118 -7.78 -2.35 0.43
CA VAL A 118 -6.95 -3.36 1.12
C VAL A 118 -7.83 -4.34 1.90
N GLU A 119 -8.75 -3.85 2.71
CA GLU A 119 -9.67 -4.68 3.50
C GLU A 119 -10.51 -5.60 2.60
N ARG A 120 -11.07 -5.07 1.51
CA ARG A 120 -11.87 -5.82 0.56
C ARG A 120 -11.12 -7.03 -0.03
N PHE A 121 -9.84 -6.89 -0.34
CA PHE A 121 -9.05 -7.95 -0.97
C PHE A 121 -8.29 -8.82 0.04
N SER A 122 -8.06 -8.35 1.28
CA SER A 122 -7.42 -9.11 2.35
C SER A 122 -8.37 -10.11 3.02
N ASN A 123 -9.62 -9.74 3.29
CA ASN A 123 -10.58 -10.59 4.02
C ASN A 123 -10.91 -11.90 3.30
N ASN A 124 -10.78 -11.95 1.97
CA ASN A 124 -11.01 -13.19 1.22
C ASN A 124 -9.78 -14.12 1.17
N VAL A 125 -8.61 -13.67 1.63
CA VAL A 125 -7.42 -14.50 1.75
C VAL A 125 -7.50 -15.36 3.02
N SER A 126 -7.99 -14.79 4.13
CA SER A 126 -8.16 -15.52 5.38
C SER A 126 -9.20 -16.63 5.28
N GLU A 127 -10.30 -16.42 4.53
CA GLU A 127 -11.30 -17.47 4.29
C GLU A 127 -10.75 -18.62 3.43
N GLY A 128 -9.81 -18.34 2.50
CA GLY A 128 -9.16 -19.36 1.69
C GLY A 128 -8.10 -20.16 2.44
N GLU A 129 -7.40 -19.54 3.38
CA GLU A 129 -6.39 -20.20 4.22
C GLU A 129 -7.05 -21.06 5.31
N GLU A 130 -8.16 -20.60 5.91
CA GLU A 130 -8.92 -21.41 6.88
C GLU A 130 -9.52 -22.67 6.25
N THR A 131 -10.02 -22.61 5.02
CA THR A 131 -10.51 -23.80 4.29
C THR A 131 -9.39 -24.76 3.90
N TYR A 132 -8.19 -24.25 3.62
CA TYR A 132 -7.05 -25.10 3.26
C TYR A 132 -6.47 -25.81 4.49
N ASN A 133 -6.37 -25.13 5.63
CA ASN A 133 -5.90 -25.72 6.89
C ASN A 133 -6.87 -26.75 7.48
N THR A 134 -8.18 -26.56 7.28
CA THR A 134 -9.19 -27.52 7.77
C THR A 134 -9.18 -28.83 6.97
N THR A 135 -8.86 -28.77 5.67
CA THR A 135 -8.76 -29.98 4.83
C THR A 135 -7.45 -30.75 5.06
N ASN A 136 -6.38 -30.10 5.47
CA ASN A 136 -5.13 -30.78 5.82
C ASN A 136 -5.13 -31.38 7.23
N ALA A 137 -5.92 -30.82 8.15
CA ALA A 137 -6.06 -31.35 9.51
C ALA A 137 -6.89 -32.64 9.59
N THR A 138 -7.68 -32.96 8.57
CA THR A 138 -8.48 -34.20 8.49
C THR A 138 -7.80 -35.36 7.75
N ALA A 139 -6.57 -35.12 7.23
CA ALA A 139 -5.81 -36.14 6.49
C ALA A 139 -4.64 -36.77 7.27
N GLU A 140 -4.39 -36.34 8.51
CA GLU A 140 -3.25 -36.81 9.33
C GLU A 140 -3.61 -37.63 10.57
N ASP A 141 -4.86 -38.10 10.70
CA ASP A 141 -5.29 -39.01 11.77
C ASP A 141 -5.72 -40.37 11.23
N GLU A 142 -4.84 -41.11 10.57
CA GLU A 142 -4.92 -42.58 10.49
C GLU A 142 -3.53 -43.14 10.16
N ASP A 143 -3.12 -44.11 10.99
CA ASP A 143 -1.97 -45.01 10.91
C ASP A 143 -0.67 -44.43 11.53
N ASP A 144 -0.05 -45.04 12.53
CA ASP A 144 0.05 -46.47 12.89
C ASP A 144 0.48 -46.66 14.34
N ASP A 145 -0.29 -47.42 15.04
CA ASP A 145 0.23 -48.33 16.07
C ASP A 145 0.77 -49.59 15.36
N GLU A 146 2.06 -49.87 15.47
CA GLU A 146 2.51 -51.25 15.59
C GLU A 146 3.87 -51.30 16.30
N ASP A 147 3.76 -51.85 17.50
CA ASP A 147 4.81 -52.45 18.27
C ASP A 147 5.70 -53.38 17.44
N GLU A 148 7.00 -53.37 17.71
CA GLU A 148 7.68 -54.63 17.98
C GLU A 148 8.96 -54.42 18.77
N ASP A 149 8.84 -54.87 20.00
CA ASP A 149 9.85 -55.36 20.89
C ASP A 149 10.75 -56.39 20.19
N ASP A 150 12.04 -56.29 20.26
CA ASP A 150 12.84 -57.43 20.53
C ASP A 150 14.22 -57.13 21.17
N SER A 151 14.23 -57.43 22.39
CA SER A 151 15.37 -57.63 23.25
C SER A 151 16.20 -58.85 22.82
N LYS A 152 17.48 -58.80 22.98
CA LYS A 152 18.44 -59.78 23.52
C LYS A 152 19.80 -59.65 22.84
N ALA A 153 20.70 -59.22 23.58
CA ALA A 153 21.53 -59.94 24.56
C ALA A 153 22.82 -60.54 24.02
N ARG A 154 23.86 -60.27 24.78
CA ARG A 154 25.08 -61.05 25.08
C ARG A 154 26.32 -60.81 24.26
N SER A 155 27.23 -60.22 24.93
CA SER A 155 28.43 -60.86 25.58
C SER A 155 29.49 -61.37 24.61
N GLN A 156 30.55 -60.72 24.55
CA GLN A 156 31.89 -61.06 25.01
C GLN A 156 32.86 -59.99 24.67
#